data_3e99c726f4fa70e0c78c60756dce9b68
#
_entry.id   3e99c726f4fa70e0c78c60756dce9b68
#
_cell.length_a   1.000
_cell.length_b   1.000
_cell.length_c   1.000
_cell.angle_alpha   90.00
_cell.angle_beta   90.00
_cell.angle_gamma   90.00
#
_symmetry.space_group_name_H-M   'P 1'
#
loop_
_entity.id
_entity.type
_entity.pdbx_description
1 polymer ?
#
loop_
_entity_poly.entity_id
_entity_poly.type
_entity_poly.pdbx_seq_one_letter_code
_entity_poly.pdbx_strand_id
1 'polypeptide(L)'
;ALGAYSSYASNHENWVNNGKQSKEPKLTYDRNTMPTLYKGNLFIRTGSDTARVKVYHRKDWVWLDVCLCKQDVKYIEKHCLSDPNTVQKNPKLKKCGKCWHLVFPFAKSATFEDVAIEDRMICAVDLGINQNAVCSIMQSDGTVVARKFINFATEKDHLYKALGRQKKAQQYGNRKTPVLWKHVNDINQDISRKTAGVIMDFAVLYNVDVIVFEYLDTNGKKRGSKKQRLHLWRKREIQHIVEHQAHKCGIRISRICAWGTSALAFDGSGKVERGTYLQDGKEKYNYSMCVFPNGKTYHCDLNASYNIGARYFIRELLKSESVMTRLPAEANDLRYGTGTTRTLSTLIRLNADLSTSCA
;
A
#
# COMPACT_ATOMS: atom_id res chain seq x y z
N ALA A 1 -19.06 -2.93 -22.13
CA ALA A 1 -18.82 -2.23 -23.39
C ALA A 1 -19.07 -0.72 -23.24
N LEU A 2 -20.27 -0.29 -22.81
CA LEU A 2 -20.62 1.14 -22.70
C LEU A 2 -19.67 1.93 -21.81
N GLY A 3 -19.29 1.44 -20.62
CA GLY A 3 -18.36 2.14 -19.74
C GLY A 3 -16.95 2.29 -20.32
N ALA A 4 -16.45 1.31 -21.06
CA ALA A 4 -15.15 1.42 -21.74
C ALA A 4 -15.20 2.44 -22.89
N TYR A 5 -16.32 2.49 -23.60
CA TYR A 5 -16.54 3.48 -24.65
C TYR A 5 -16.66 4.90 -24.08
N SER A 6 -17.43 5.08 -23.00
CA SER A 6 -17.56 6.37 -22.32
C SER A 6 -16.21 6.89 -21.82
N SER A 7 -15.40 6.04 -21.18
CA SER A 7 -14.04 6.40 -20.76
C SER A 7 -13.12 6.75 -21.93
N TYR A 8 -13.25 6.01 -23.03
CA TYR A 8 -12.50 6.33 -24.26
C TYR A 8 -12.93 7.68 -24.83
N ALA A 9 -14.23 7.93 -24.94
CA ALA A 9 -14.76 9.17 -25.48
C ALA A 9 -14.29 10.40 -24.69
N SER A 10 -14.38 10.36 -23.34
CA SER A 10 -13.87 11.42 -22.48
C SER A 10 -12.35 11.62 -22.62
N ASN A 11 -11.58 10.53 -22.66
CA ASN A 11 -10.12 10.62 -22.84
C ASN A 11 -9.75 11.17 -24.23
N HIS A 12 -10.49 10.82 -25.26
CA HIS A 12 -10.27 11.30 -26.61
C HIS A 12 -10.61 12.80 -26.72
N GLU A 13 -11.72 13.23 -26.13
CA GLU A 13 -12.11 14.63 -26.05
C GLU A 13 -11.04 15.47 -25.32
N ASN A 14 -10.58 15.00 -24.15
CA ASN A 14 -9.49 15.63 -23.41
C ASN A 14 -8.19 15.70 -24.23
N TRP A 15 -7.86 14.66 -24.99
CA TRP A 15 -6.70 14.66 -25.87
C TRP A 15 -6.81 15.70 -27.00
N VAL A 16 -7.99 15.85 -27.60
CA VAL A 16 -8.26 16.88 -28.61
C VAL A 16 -8.14 18.27 -27.99
N ASN A 17 -8.77 18.50 -26.83
CA ASN A 17 -8.76 19.81 -26.16
C ASN A 17 -7.35 20.21 -25.67
N ASN A 18 -6.50 19.24 -25.33
CA ASN A 18 -5.09 19.46 -24.99
C ASN A 18 -4.15 19.58 -26.21
N GLY A 19 -4.69 19.86 -27.40
CA GLY A 19 -3.89 20.11 -28.60
C GLY A 19 -3.15 18.90 -29.14
N LYS A 20 -3.61 17.65 -28.82
CA LYS A 20 -3.05 16.39 -29.34
C LYS A 20 -1.56 16.16 -29.01
N GLN A 21 -1.08 16.73 -27.90
CA GLN A 21 0.34 16.67 -27.51
C GLN A 21 0.83 15.29 -27.06
N SER A 22 -0.08 14.35 -26.80
CA SER A 22 0.25 12.99 -26.39
C SER A 22 -0.19 11.97 -27.44
N LYS A 23 0.14 10.70 -27.22
CA LYS A 23 -0.33 9.60 -28.07
C LYS A 23 -1.87 9.52 -28.01
N GLU A 24 -2.48 9.40 -29.18
CA GLU A 24 -3.94 9.24 -29.29
C GLU A 24 -4.47 8.10 -28.42
N PRO A 25 -5.49 8.35 -27.59
CA PRO A 25 -6.15 7.31 -26.82
C PRO A 25 -6.75 6.24 -27.73
N LYS A 26 -6.59 4.98 -27.33
CA LYS A 26 -7.17 3.85 -28.06
C LYS A 26 -8.29 3.22 -27.24
N LEU A 27 -9.38 2.86 -27.91
CA LEU A 27 -10.43 2.06 -27.27
C LEU A 27 -9.85 0.68 -26.88
N THR A 28 -9.67 0.49 -25.59
CA THR A 28 -9.20 -0.79 -25.04
C THR A 28 -10.34 -1.46 -24.28
N TYR A 29 -10.55 -2.73 -24.54
CA TYR A 29 -11.48 -3.56 -23.77
C TYR A 29 -10.80 -4.90 -23.47
N ASP A 30 -11.01 -5.38 -22.26
CA ASP A 30 -10.60 -6.72 -21.89
C ASP A 30 -11.73 -7.70 -22.20
N ARG A 31 -11.49 -8.65 -23.10
CA ARG A 31 -12.45 -9.71 -23.46
C ARG A 31 -12.82 -10.60 -22.28
N ASN A 32 -12.00 -10.61 -21.24
CA ASN A 32 -12.24 -11.35 -20.00
C ASN A 32 -12.95 -10.51 -18.93
N THR A 33 -13.20 -9.22 -19.18
CA THR A 33 -13.96 -8.38 -18.24
C THR A 33 -15.39 -8.86 -18.19
N MET A 34 -15.80 -9.37 -17.03
CA MET A 34 -17.15 -9.85 -16.81
C MET A 34 -18.11 -8.68 -16.61
N PRO A 35 -19.28 -8.70 -17.27
CA PRO A 35 -20.28 -7.67 -17.09
C PRO A 35 -20.83 -7.68 -15.67
N THR A 36 -21.17 -6.50 -15.17
CA THR A 36 -21.94 -6.34 -13.95
C THR A 36 -23.37 -6.81 -14.21
N LEU A 37 -23.88 -7.70 -13.37
CA LEU A 37 -25.22 -8.21 -13.46
C LEU A 37 -26.16 -7.30 -12.67
N TYR A 38 -26.88 -6.43 -13.36
CA TYR A 38 -27.79 -5.47 -12.71
C TYR A 38 -28.97 -6.21 -12.07
N LYS A 39 -29.26 -5.89 -10.80
CA LYS A 39 -30.42 -6.45 -10.06
C LYS A 39 -31.72 -6.17 -10.82
N GLY A 40 -32.61 -7.15 -10.88
CA GLY A 40 -33.87 -7.09 -11.62
C GLY A 40 -33.74 -7.41 -13.11
N ASN A 41 -32.67 -7.01 -13.77
CA ASN A 41 -32.50 -7.19 -15.21
C ASN A 41 -31.68 -8.43 -15.59
N LEU A 42 -30.57 -8.66 -14.89
CA LEU A 42 -29.62 -9.75 -15.19
C LEU A 42 -29.36 -10.66 -13.99
N PHE A 43 -29.79 -10.27 -12.79
CA PHE A 43 -29.63 -11.00 -11.55
C PHE A 43 -30.84 -10.77 -10.64
N ILE A 44 -31.44 -11.87 -10.19
CA ILE A 44 -32.55 -11.87 -9.23
C ILE A 44 -32.22 -12.87 -8.13
N ARG A 45 -32.24 -12.44 -6.87
CA ARG A 45 -32.14 -13.33 -5.71
C ARG A 45 -33.51 -13.92 -5.45
N THR A 46 -33.62 -15.27 -5.47
CA THR A 46 -34.88 -15.99 -5.29
C THR A 46 -35.03 -16.63 -3.91
N GLY A 47 -33.91 -16.78 -3.19
CA GLY A 47 -33.89 -17.34 -1.84
C GLY A 47 -32.57 -17.02 -1.13
N SER A 48 -32.36 -17.62 0.05
CA SER A 48 -31.11 -17.43 0.82
C SER A 48 -29.87 -17.89 0.07
N ASP A 49 -29.97 -19.03 -0.61
CA ASP A 49 -28.88 -19.67 -1.36
C ASP A 49 -29.21 -19.89 -2.85
N THR A 50 -30.28 -19.26 -3.35
CA THR A 50 -30.74 -19.41 -4.73
C THR A 50 -30.85 -18.06 -5.42
N ALA A 51 -30.53 -18.04 -6.71
CA ALA A 51 -30.63 -16.86 -7.55
C ALA A 51 -30.88 -17.25 -9.01
N ARG A 52 -31.34 -16.26 -9.80
CA ARG A 52 -31.46 -16.39 -11.26
C ARG A 52 -30.50 -15.43 -11.93
N VAL A 53 -29.78 -15.92 -12.92
CA VAL A 53 -28.84 -15.15 -13.74
C VAL A 53 -29.26 -15.17 -15.17
N LYS A 54 -29.42 -14.01 -15.80
CA LYS A 54 -29.75 -13.89 -17.21
C LYS A 54 -28.49 -13.97 -18.05
N VAL A 55 -28.41 -14.91 -18.96
CA VAL A 55 -27.24 -15.11 -19.83
C VAL A 55 -27.70 -15.19 -21.30
N TYR A 56 -26.79 -14.77 -22.21
CA TYR A 56 -27.03 -14.88 -23.63
C TYR A 56 -26.57 -16.27 -24.10
N HIS A 57 -27.50 -17.08 -24.58
CA HIS A 57 -27.26 -18.45 -25.07
C HIS A 57 -28.03 -18.72 -26.36
N ARG A 58 -27.37 -19.29 -27.37
CA ARG A 58 -27.98 -19.69 -28.66
C ARG A 58 -28.81 -18.57 -29.30
N LYS A 59 -28.31 -17.35 -29.33
CA LYS A 59 -28.94 -16.14 -29.90
C LYS A 59 -30.13 -15.57 -29.09
N ASP A 60 -30.37 -16.06 -27.87
CA ASP A 60 -31.44 -15.54 -27.01
C ASP A 60 -30.97 -15.32 -25.58
N TRP A 61 -31.74 -14.53 -24.82
CA TRP A 61 -31.51 -14.25 -23.40
C TRP A 61 -32.35 -15.20 -22.55
N VAL A 62 -31.68 -16.09 -21.83
CA VAL A 62 -32.30 -17.08 -20.96
C VAL A 62 -31.95 -16.86 -19.50
N TRP A 63 -32.89 -17.17 -18.61
CA TRP A 63 -32.68 -17.21 -17.19
C TRP A 63 -32.18 -18.58 -16.76
N LEU A 64 -31.06 -18.60 -16.03
CA LEU A 64 -30.51 -19.80 -15.40
C LEU A 64 -30.75 -19.74 -13.90
N ASP A 65 -31.32 -20.78 -13.32
CA ASP A 65 -31.38 -20.95 -11.87
C ASP A 65 -30.00 -21.42 -11.37
N VAL A 66 -29.48 -20.75 -10.36
CA VAL A 66 -28.15 -21.02 -9.79
C VAL A 66 -28.26 -21.20 -8.28
N CYS A 67 -27.59 -22.22 -7.76
CA CYS A 67 -27.40 -22.40 -6.33
C CYS A 67 -26.08 -21.76 -5.90
N LEU A 68 -26.15 -20.97 -4.85
CA LEU A 68 -24.99 -20.35 -4.23
C LEU A 68 -24.43 -21.31 -3.16
N CYS A 69 -23.11 -21.29 -2.97
CA CYS A 69 -22.49 -22.07 -1.93
C CYS A 69 -22.96 -21.60 -0.54
N LYS A 70 -23.57 -22.51 0.23
CA LYS A 70 -24.14 -22.19 1.55
C LYS A 70 -23.10 -21.62 2.54
N GLN A 71 -21.84 -22.07 2.45
CA GLN A 71 -20.75 -21.55 3.28
C GLN A 71 -20.43 -20.10 2.92
N ASP A 72 -20.39 -19.77 1.63
CA ASP A 72 -20.15 -18.40 1.16
C ASP A 72 -21.29 -17.47 1.54
N VAL A 73 -22.54 -17.95 1.45
CA VAL A 73 -23.71 -17.18 1.89
C VAL A 73 -23.64 -16.87 3.38
N LYS A 74 -23.38 -17.87 4.24
CA LYS A 74 -23.18 -17.67 5.68
C LYS A 74 -22.03 -16.71 5.99
N TYR A 75 -20.93 -16.81 5.24
CA TYR A 75 -19.80 -15.89 5.38
C TYR A 75 -20.22 -14.45 5.03
N ILE A 76 -20.93 -14.25 3.93
CA ILE A 76 -21.44 -12.93 3.50
C ILE A 76 -22.38 -12.35 4.57
N GLU A 77 -23.31 -13.12 5.07
CA GLU A 77 -24.26 -12.69 6.11
C GLU A 77 -23.52 -12.29 7.40
N LYS A 78 -22.59 -13.14 7.86
CA LYS A 78 -21.86 -12.93 9.11
C LYS A 78 -20.83 -11.79 9.04
N HIS A 79 -20.10 -11.65 7.92
CA HIS A 79 -18.93 -10.78 7.86
C HIS A 79 -19.08 -9.58 6.92
N CYS A 80 -20.05 -9.63 6.00
CA CYS A 80 -20.24 -8.55 5.04
C CYS A 80 -21.51 -7.74 5.28
N LEU A 81 -22.57 -8.38 5.77
CA LEU A 81 -23.88 -7.76 5.99
C LEU A 81 -24.24 -7.56 7.46
N SER A 82 -23.38 -7.95 8.40
CA SER A 82 -23.57 -7.71 9.83
C SER A 82 -23.61 -6.23 10.22
N ASP A 83 -22.98 -5.37 9.42
CA ASP A 83 -23.00 -3.92 9.63
C ASP A 83 -24.10 -3.30 8.75
N PRO A 84 -25.09 -2.59 9.36
CA PRO A 84 -26.20 -1.96 8.65
C PRO A 84 -25.74 -0.90 7.63
N ASN A 85 -24.55 -0.33 7.79
CA ASN A 85 -23.97 0.65 6.86
C ASN A 85 -23.33 -0.01 5.63
N THR A 86 -23.35 -1.34 5.54
CA THR A 86 -22.78 -2.06 4.40
C THR A 86 -23.84 -2.35 3.33
N VAL A 87 -23.59 -1.90 2.12
CA VAL A 87 -24.49 -2.08 0.97
C VAL A 87 -23.91 -3.07 -0.01
N GLN A 88 -24.65 -4.14 -0.30
CA GLN A 88 -24.31 -5.07 -1.36
C GLN A 88 -24.58 -4.43 -2.73
N LYS A 89 -23.55 -4.34 -3.57
CA LYS A 89 -23.64 -3.86 -4.94
C LYS A 89 -24.03 -4.97 -5.92
N ASN A 90 -24.24 -4.62 -7.18
CA ASN A 90 -24.55 -5.57 -8.24
C ASN A 90 -23.44 -6.61 -8.39
N PRO A 91 -23.76 -7.91 -8.46
CA PRO A 91 -22.75 -8.96 -8.61
C PRO A 91 -22.11 -8.92 -10.00
N LYS A 92 -20.90 -9.47 -10.07
CA LYS A 92 -20.15 -9.68 -11.31
C LYS A 92 -19.95 -11.16 -11.54
N LEU A 93 -20.07 -11.61 -12.77
CA LEU A 93 -19.76 -12.98 -13.15
C LEU A 93 -18.29 -13.08 -13.54
N LYS A 94 -17.52 -13.94 -12.87
CA LYS A 94 -16.08 -14.13 -13.12
C LYS A 94 -15.77 -15.58 -13.44
N LYS A 95 -15.03 -15.82 -14.52
CA LYS A 95 -14.50 -17.14 -14.86
C LYS A 95 -13.14 -17.36 -14.20
N CYS A 96 -13.00 -18.43 -13.42
CA CYS A 96 -11.73 -18.84 -12.81
C CYS A 96 -11.44 -20.29 -13.23
N GLY A 97 -10.53 -20.47 -14.18
CA GLY A 97 -10.28 -21.79 -14.77
C GLY A 97 -11.50 -22.34 -15.49
N LYS A 98 -12.01 -23.49 -15.01
CA LYS A 98 -13.23 -24.14 -15.54
C LYS A 98 -14.51 -23.72 -14.81
N CYS A 99 -14.41 -23.03 -13.68
CA CYS A 99 -15.55 -22.66 -12.84
C CYS A 99 -15.97 -21.21 -13.04
N TRP A 100 -17.26 -20.95 -12.85
CA TRP A 100 -17.84 -19.62 -12.82
C TRP A 100 -18.17 -19.23 -11.39
N HIS A 101 -17.87 -17.98 -11.05
CA HIS A 101 -18.10 -17.41 -9.73
C HIS A 101 -18.94 -16.14 -9.84
N LEU A 102 -19.92 -16.00 -8.96
CA LEU A 102 -20.58 -14.72 -8.70
C LEU A 102 -19.76 -13.97 -7.65
N VAL A 103 -19.25 -12.81 -7.99
CA VAL A 103 -18.50 -11.94 -7.10
C VAL A 103 -19.43 -10.83 -6.63
N PHE A 104 -19.71 -10.79 -5.35
CA PHE A 104 -20.55 -9.76 -4.73
C PHE A 104 -19.68 -8.65 -4.13
N PRO A 105 -19.67 -7.45 -4.72
CA PRO A 105 -19.01 -6.30 -4.11
C PRO A 105 -19.87 -5.74 -2.98
N PHE A 106 -19.21 -5.34 -1.89
CA PHE A 106 -19.83 -4.63 -0.78
C PHE A 106 -19.20 -3.23 -0.67
N ALA A 107 -20.02 -2.24 -0.37
CA ALA A 107 -19.56 -0.89 -0.08
C ALA A 107 -19.99 -0.54 1.33
N LYS A 108 -19.06 -0.01 2.10
CA LYS A 108 -19.28 0.53 3.44
C LYS A 108 -18.81 1.97 3.45
N SER A 109 -19.59 2.87 4.02
CA SER A 109 -19.15 4.23 4.32
C SER A 109 -18.24 4.19 5.54
N ALA A 110 -17.07 4.80 5.43
CA ALA A 110 -16.14 5.00 6.54
C ALA A 110 -16.08 6.49 6.87
N THR A 111 -16.22 6.82 8.14
CA THR A 111 -15.99 8.16 8.67
C THR A 111 -14.56 8.25 9.18
N PHE A 112 -13.91 9.36 8.92
CA PHE A 112 -12.57 9.65 9.43
C PHE A 112 -12.69 10.80 10.42
N GLU A 113 -12.23 10.58 11.64
CA GLU A 113 -12.17 11.65 12.64
C GLU A 113 -11.16 12.71 12.18
N ASP A 114 -11.50 13.98 12.40
CA ASP A 114 -10.61 15.08 12.07
C ASP A 114 -9.88 15.52 13.34
N VAL A 115 -8.83 14.75 13.66
CA VAL A 115 -7.94 15.01 14.79
C VAL A 115 -6.98 16.15 14.45
N ALA A 116 -6.80 17.10 15.36
CA ALA A 116 -5.82 18.18 15.20
C ALA A 116 -4.40 17.61 14.97
N ILE A 117 -3.57 18.34 14.23
CA ILE A 117 -2.25 17.82 13.86
C ILE A 117 -1.40 17.58 15.11
N GLU A 118 -1.53 18.43 16.10
CA GLU A 118 -0.79 18.40 17.37
C GLU A 118 -1.09 17.12 18.18
N ASP A 119 -2.34 16.65 18.15
CA ASP A 119 -2.81 15.48 18.89
C ASP A 119 -2.72 14.18 18.09
N ARG A 120 -2.38 14.29 16.80
CA ARG A 120 -2.40 13.17 15.86
C ARG A 120 -1.29 12.17 16.13
N MET A 121 -1.64 10.89 16.17
CA MET A 121 -0.70 9.78 16.24
C MET A 121 -0.62 9.07 14.90
N ILE A 122 0.60 8.76 14.43
CA ILE A 122 0.79 8.10 13.16
C ILE A 122 1.59 6.80 13.27
N CYS A 123 1.36 5.88 12.33
CA CYS A 123 2.22 4.72 12.08
C CYS A 123 3.01 4.94 10.79
N ALA A 124 4.29 5.26 10.90
CA ALA A 124 5.19 5.39 9.75
C ALA A 124 5.77 4.03 9.37
N VAL A 125 5.63 3.64 8.11
CA VAL A 125 5.97 2.29 7.62
C VAL A 125 6.97 2.37 6.48
N ASP A 126 8.16 1.79 6.71
CA ASP A 126 9.13 1.48 5.66
C ASP A 126 8.97 0.04 5.18
N LEU A 127 8.77 -0.16 3.87
CA LEU A 127 8.61 -1.47 3.25
C LEU A 127 9.91 -1.92 2.60
N GLY A 128 10.52 -2.98 3.12
CA GLY A 128 11.79 -3.52 2.68
C GLY A 128 11.71 -4.89 2.00
N ILE A 129 12.83 -5.31 1.41
CA ILE A 129 13.01 -6.65 0.84
C ILE A 129 13.52 -7.62 1.91
N ASN A 130 14.44 -7.18 2.76
CA ASN A 130 15.04 -8.00 3.83
C ASN A 130 14.10 -8.06 5.04
N GLN A 131 13.71 -6.94 5.60
CA GLN A 131 12.55 -6.83 6.48
C GLN A 131 11.31 -6.59 5.62
N ASN A 132 10.18 -7.25 5.93
CA ASN A 132 8.94 -7.03 5.16
C ASN A 132 8.42 -5.61 5.38
N ALA A 133 8.46 -5.17 6.64
CA ALA A 133 8.18 -3.80 7.03
C ALA A 133 8.88 -3.46 8.35
N VAL A 134 9.19 -2.19 8.53
CA VAL A 134 9.56 -1.60 9.83
C VAL A 134 8.59 -0.46 10.10
N CYS A 135 7.92 -0.53 11.24
CA CYS A 135 6.91 0.44 11.66
C CYS A 135 7.39 1.23 12.86
N SER A 136 7.11 2.52 12.90
CA SER A 136 7.27 3.36 14.08
C SER A 136 6.00 4.15 14.36
N ILE A 137 5.57 4.16 15.62
CA ILE A 137 4.48 5.02 16.10
C ILE A 137 5.10 6.33 16.54
N MET A 138 4.60 7.44 16.01
CA MET A 138 5.17 8.77 16.20
C MET A 138 4.08 9.80 16.50
N GLN A 139 4.38 10.72 17.41
CA GLN A 139 3.59 11.89 17.74
C GLN A 139 4.08 13.12 16.96
N SER A 140 3.32 14.20 16.98
CA SER A 140 3.58 15.42 16.23
C SER A 140 4.87 16.15 16.65
N ASP A 141 5.29 16.00 17.89
CA ASP A 141 6.55 16.55 18.43
C ASP A 141 7.79 15.77 17.98
N GLY A 142 7.62 14.61 17.33
CA GLY A 142 8.69 13.71 16.91
C GLY A 142 8.99 12.59 17.91
N THR A 143 8.23 12.50 19.02
CA THR A 143 8.36 11.40 19.97
C THR A 143 7.98 10.08 19.33
N VAL A 144 8.88 9.09 19.40
CA VAL A 144 8.65 7.72 18.93
C VAL A 144 8.21 6.83 20.07
N VAL A 145 6.92 6.53 20.13
CA VAL A 145 6.29 5.77 21.22
C VAL A 145 6.59 4.27 21.12
N ALA A 146 6.56 3.72 19.91
CA ALA A 146 6.75 2.28 19.70
C ALA A 146 7.37 1.97 18.34
N ARG A 147 7.91 0.74 18.22
CA ARG A 147 8.58 0.23 17.02
C ARG A 147 8.21 -1.22 16.80
N LYS A 148 8.08 -1.64 15.55
CA LYS A 148 7.79 -3.02 15.17
C LYS A 148 8.60 -3.42 13.94
N PHE A 149 9.37 -4.49 14.06
CA PHE A 149 10.02 -5.15 12.93
C PHE A 149 9.16 -6.31 12.48
N ILE A 150 8.87 -6.39 11.19
CA ILE A 150 8.04 -7.45 10.60
C ILE A 150 8.89 -8.24 9.63
N ASN A 151 9.12 -9.51 9.95
CA ASN A 151 9.88 -10.43 9.09
C ASN A 151 9.26 -11.82 9.14
N PHE A 152 9.04 -12.39 7.97
CA PHE A 152 8.52 -13.75 7.78
C PHE A 152 9.63 -14.62 7.16
N ALA A 153 10.64 -14.97 7.97
CA ALA A 153 11.82 -15.69 7.52
C ALA A 153 11.46 -17.06 6.93
N THR A 154 10.62 -17.83 7.60
CA THR A 154 10.18 -19.17 7.17
C THR A 154 9.47 -19.10 5.81
N GLU A 155 8.55 -18.17 5.64
CA GLU A 155 7.83 -17.98 4.38
C GLU A 155 8.75 -17.52 3.25
N LYS A 156 9.75 -16.70 3.56
CA LYS A 156 10.79 -16.30 2.60
C LYS A 156 11.66 -17.47 2.17
N ASP A 157 12.02 -18.37 3.08
CA ASP A 157 12.75 -19.60 2.75
C ASP A 157 11.90 -20.51 1.85
N HIS A 158 10.60 -20.64 2.13
CA HIS A 158 9.69 -21.38 1.27
C HIS A 158 9.61 -20.75 -0.12
N LEU A 159 9.51 -19.42 -0.21
CA LEU A 159 9.53 -18.67 -1.47
C LEU A 159 10.84 -18.90 -2.23
N TYR A 160 11.97 -18.84 -1.55
CA TYR A 160 13.29 -19.10 -2.15
C TYR A 160 13.41 -20.53 -2.72
N LYS A 161 12.96 -21.55 -1.97
CA LYS A 161 12.93 -22.94 -2.41
C LYS A 161 12.00 -23.13 -3.63
N ALA A 162 10.82 -22.50 -3.61
CA ALA A 162 9.87 -22.56 -4.74
C ALA A 162 10.46 -21.92 -6.01
N LEU A 163 11.14 -20.78 -5.88
CA LEU A 163 11.86 -20.11 -6.97
C LEU A 163 13.02 -20.98 -7.50
N GLY A 164 13.74 -21.66 -6.63
CA GLY A 164 14.78 -22.61 -7.00
C GLY A 164 14.26 -23.76 -7.88
N ARG A 165 13.11 -24.34 -7.51
CA ARG A 165 12.43 -25.39 -8.33
C ARG A 165 12.01 -24.83 -9.70
N GLN A 166 11.44 -23.65 -9.73
CA GLN A 166 11.03 -22.98 -10.97
C GLN A 166 12.24 -22.71 -11.89
N LYS A 167 13.35 -22.20 -11.33
CA LYS A 167 14.60 -21.95 -12.05
C LYS A 167 15.18 -23.24 -12.65
N LYS A 168 15.23 -24.33 -11.87
CA LYS A 168 15.68 -25.66 -12.34
C LYS A 168 14.82 -26.15 -13.51
N ALA A 169 13.48 -26.08 -13.40
CA ALA A 169 12.58 -26.48 -14.48
C ALA A 169 12.85 -25.72 -15.78
N GLN A 170 13.14 -24.43 -15.70
CA GLN A 170 13.49 -23.61 -16.85
C GLN A 170 14.86 -23.97 -17.44
N GLN A 171 15.84 -24.29 -16.61
CA GLN A 171 17.18 -24.76 -17.05
C GLN A 171 17.11 -26.10 -17.81
N TYR A 172 16.18 -26.99 -17.42
CA TYR A 172 15.90 -28.25 -18.16
C TYR A 172 14.99 -28.05 -19.40
N GLY A 173 14.87 -26.82 -19.91
CA GLY A 173 14.13 -26.52 -21.14
C GLY A 173 12.62 -26.33 -20.98
N ASN A 174 12.06 -26.55 -19.79
CA ASN A 174 10.64 -26.36 -19.56
C ASN A 174 10.32 -24.85 -19.35
N ARG A 175 10.10 -24.13 -20.46
CA ARG A 175 9.86 -22.68 -20.45
C ARG A 175 8.48 -22.29 -19.89
N LYS A 176 7.48 -23.19 -19.97
CA LYS A 176 6.11 -22.94 -19.52
C LYS A 176 5.85 -23.72 -18.23
N THR A 177 5.96 -23.05 -17.09
CA THR A 177 5.77 -23.63 -15.74
C THR A 177 4.65 -22.93 -14.96
N PRO A 178 3.38 -22.92 -15.45
CA PRO A 178 2.31 -22.14 -14.85
C PRO A 178 1.98 -22.56 -13.41
N VAL A 179 2.07 -23.87 -13.12
CA VAL A 179 1.79 -24.42 -11.77
C VAL A 179 2.85 -23.98 -10.78
N LEU A 180 4.14 -24.02 -11.15
CA LEU A 180 5.23 -23.56 -10.28
C LEU A 180 5.15 -22.05 -10.04
N TRP A 181 4.85 -21.28 -11.09
CA TRP A 181 4.62 -19.83 -10.93
C TRP A 181 3.42 -19.50 -10.08
N LYS A 182 2.33 -20.26 -10.21
CA LYS A 182 1.16 -20.09 -9.34
C LYS A 182 1.56 -20.30 -7.88
N HIS A 183 2.28 -21.39 -7.57
CA HIS A 183 2.75 -21.67 -6.21
C HIS A 183 3.64 -20.56 -5.64
N VAL A 184 4.61 -20.05 -6.42
CA VAL A 184 5.45 -18.89 -6.05
C VAL A 184 4.61 -17.66 -5.75
N ASN A 185 3.61 -17.37 -6.59
CA ASN A 185 2.72 -16.24 -6.41
C ASN A 185 1.83 -16.38 -5.17
N ASP A 186 1.33 -17.59 -4.89
CA ASP A 186 0.47 -17.86 -3.73
C ASP A 186 1.25 -17.63 -2.42
N ILE A 187 2.51 -18.13 -2.31
CA ILE A 187 3.39 -17.88 -1.15
C ILE A 187 3.64 -16.37 -0.99
N ASN A 188 3.95 -15.68 -2.07
CA ASN A 188 4.27 -14.25 -2.02
C ASN A 188 3.04 -13.40 -1.64
N GLN A 189 1.85 -13.82 -2.06
CA GLN A 189 0.60 -13.19 -1.66
C GLN A 189 0.29 -13.43 -0.17
N ASP A 190 0.59 -14.63 0.36
CA ASP A 190 0.45 -14.93 1.78
C ASP A 190 1.37 -14.03 2.63
N ILE A 191 2.64 -13.88 2.24
CA ILE A 191 3.57 -12.94 2.87
C ILE A 191 3.01 -11.51 2.86
N SER A 192 2.45 -11.06 1.73
CA SER A 192 1.88 -9.71 1.62
C SER A 192 0.69 -9.50 2.56
N ARG A 193 -0.21 -10.49 2.65
CA ARG A 193 -1.37 -10.44 3.54
C ARG A 193 -0.98 -10.47 5.01
N LYS A 194 -0.05 -11.34 5.40
CA LYS A 194 0.48 -11.41 6.77
C LYS A 194 1.17 -10.11 7.16
N THR A 195 1.99 -9.53 6.26
CA THR A 195 2.64 -8.24 6.50
C THR A 195 1.61 -7.14 6.73
N ALA A 196 0.60 -7.05 5.87
CA ALA A 196 -0.48 -6.07 6.00
C ALA A 196 -1.26 -6.25 7.30
N GLY A 197 -1.58 -7.49 7.69
CA GLY A 197 -2.25 -7.80 8.96
C GLY A 197 -1.47 -7.28 10.16
N VAL A 198 -0.17 -7.60 10.26
CA VAL A 198 0.67 -7.14 11.39
C VAL A 198 0.81 -5.60 11.42
N ILE A 199 0.89 -4.93 10.26
CA ILE A 199 0.88 -3.45 10.21
C ILE A 199 -0.42 -2.92 10.78
N MET A 200 -1.56 -3.50 10.39
CA MET A 200 -2.88 -3.07 10.87
C MET A 200 -3.06 -3.34 12.35
N ASP A 201 -2.70 -4.53 12.84
CA ASP A 201 -2.77 -4.88 14.27
C ASP A 201 -1.95 -3.90 15.12
N PHE A 202 -0.76 -3.52 14.63
CA PHE A 202 0.11 -2.57 15.32
C PHE A 202 -0.47 -1.15 15.28
N ALA A 203 -1.06 -0.72 14.16
CA ALA A 203 -1.71 0.58 14.04
C ALA A 203 -2.94 0.69 14.94
N VAL A 204 -3.78 -0.34 14.98
CA VAL A 204 -4.99 -0.39 15.82
C VAL A 204 -4.62 -0.44 17.32
N LEU A 205 -3.58 -1.20 17.69
CA LEU A 205 -3.11 -1.29 19.09
C LEU A 205 -2.75 0.07 19.69
N TYR A 206 -2.23 0.99 18.88
CA TYR A 206 -1.85 2.34 19.30
C TYR A 206 -2.87 3.42 18.92
N ASN A 207 -4.04 3.05 18.44
CA ASN A 207 -5.12 3.98 18.02
C ASN A 207 -4.61 5.09 17.11
N VAL A 208 -3.84 4.72 16.07
CA VAL A 208 -3.27 5.72 15.15
C VAL A 208 -4.33 6.31 14.22
N ASP A 209 -4.22 7.59 13.93
CA ASP A 209 -5.11 8.32 13.02
C ASP A 209 -4.72 8.12 11.56
N VAL A 210 -3.40 7.95 11.30
CA VAL A 210 -2.86 7.88 9.95
C VAL A 210 -1.75 6.85 9.85
N ILE A 211 -1.80 5.99 8.83
CA ILE A 211 -0.66 5.17 8.43
C ILE A 211 0.05 5.86 7.27
N VAL A 212 1.35 6.07 7.42
CA VAL A 212 2.18 6.80 6.46
C VAL A 212 3.12 5.86 5.73
N PHE A 213 3.01 5.81 4.40
CA PHE A 213 3.91 5.07 3.52
C PHE A 213 4.79 5.99 2.68
N GLU A 214 5.82 5.43 2.09
CA GLU A 214 6.51 6.05 0.97
C GLU A 214 5.69 5.94 -0.33
N TYR A 215 5.70 7.02 -1.13
CA TYR A 215 5.24 6.96 -2.51
C TYR A 215 6.32 6.26 -3.36
N LEU A 216 6.03 5.03 -3.74
CA LEU A 216 6.96 4.17 -4.45
C LEU A 216 6.53 4.06 -5.92
N ASP A 217 7.06 4.92 -6.78
CA ASP A 217 6.91 4.77 -8.22
C ASP A 217 7.83 3.64 -8.73
N THR A 218 7.23 2.66 -9.37
CA THR A 218 7.94 1.48 -9.90
C THR A 218 7.84 1.33 -11.40
N ASN A 219 7.42 2.39 -12.11
CA ASN A 219 7.24 2.35 -13.56
C ASN A 219 8.57 2.28 -14.32
N GLY A 220 9.71 2.49 -13.65
CA GLY A 220 11.05 2.36 -14.23
C GLY A 220 11.40 0.90 -14.62
N LYS A 221 12.16 0.74 -15.71
CA LYS A 221 12.70 -0.56 -16.15
C LYS A 221 13.65 -1.11 -15.08
N LYS A 222 13.29 -2.24 -14.46
CA LYS A 222 14.14 -2.94 -13.50
C LYS A 222 15.25 -3.69 -14.26
N ARG A 223 16.51 -3.39 -13.95
CA ARG A 223 17.70 -3.99 -14.59
C ARG A 223 18.61 -4.62 -13.52
N GLY A 224 19.49 -5.52 -13.95
CA GLY A 224 20.54 -6.12 -13.13
C GLY A 224 20.14 -7.38 -12.37
N SER A 225 21.06 -7.90 -11.56
CA SER A 225 20.93 -9.16 -10.80
C SER A 225 19.79 -9.20 -9.79
N LYS A 226 19.36 -8.03 -9.30
CA LYS A 226 18.25 -7.90 -8.32
C LYS A 226 16.87 -7.82 -9.00
N LYS A 227 16.78 -7.86 -10.34
CA LYS A 227 15.53 -7.69 -11.09
C LYS A 227 14.41 -8.62 -10.61
N GLN A 228 14.70 -9.91 -10.42
CA GLN A 228 13.72 -10.90 -9.97
C GLN A 228 13.20 -10.61 -8.56
N ARG A 229 14.09 -10.29 -7.60
CA ARG A 229 13.70 -9.92 -6.23
C ARG A 229 12.80 -8.68 -6.21
N LEU A 230 13.12 -7.67 -7.02
CA LEU A 230 12.33 -6.44 -7.14
C LEU A 230 10.96 -6.69 -7.80
N HIS A 231 10.86 -7.64 -8.74
CA HIS A 231 9.57 -8.02 -9.34
C HIS A 231 8.67 -8.77 -8.35
N LEU A 232 9.26 -9.60 -7.50
CA LEU A 232 8.55 -10.36 -6.48
C LEU A 232 8.18 -9.51 -5.25
N TRP A 233 8.83 -8.38 -5.06
CA TRP A 233 8.50 -7.48 -3.96
C TRP A 233 7.17 -6.76 -4.21
N ARG A 234 6.14 -7.22 -3.53
CA ARG A 234 4.76 -6.78 -3.71
C ARG A 234 4.38 -5.58 -2.84
N LYS A 235 5.25 -4.59 -2.74
CA LYS A 235 5.04 -3.39 -1.91
C LYS A 235 3.71 -2.68 -2.14
N ARG A 236 3.29 -2.53 -3.41
CA ARG A 236 1.99 -1.91 -3.75
C ARG A 236 0.81 -2.75 -3.29
N GLU A 237 0.92 -4.08 -3.35
CA GLU A 237 -0.12 -4.99 -2.87
C GLU A 237 -0.28 -4.87 -1.35
N ILE A 238 0.84 -4.80 -0.59
CA ILE A 238 0.82 -4.57 0.86
C ILE A 238 0.14 -3.24 1.16
N GLN A 239 0.57 -2.14 0.52
CA GLN A 239 -0.04 -0.82 0.71
C GLN A 239 -1.54 -0.83 0.40
N HIS A 240 -1.96 -1.49 -0.68
CA HIS A 240 -3.37 -1.57 -1.06
C HIS A 240 -4.21 -2.39 -0.07
N ILE A 241 -3.67 -3.51 0.45
CA ILE A 241 -4.36 -4.31 1.47
C ILE A 241 -4.50 -3.50 2.77
N VAL A 242 -3.42 -2.84 3.21
CA VAL A 242 -3.45 -1.98 4.42
C VAL A 242 -4.44 -0.83 4.23
N GLU A 243 -4.42 -0.12 3.10
CA GLU A 243 -5.35 0.96 2.80
C GLU A 243 -6.81 0.52 2.92
N HIS A 244 -7.13 -0.64 2.32
CA HIS A 244 -8.47 -1.19 2.40
C HIS A 244 -8.90 -1.56 3.83
N GLN A 245 -7.98 -2.09 4.64
CA GLN A 245 -8.26 -2.44 6.04
C GLN A 245 -8.31 -1.19 6.94
N ALA A 246 -7.39 -0.26 6.74
CA ALA A 246 -7.30 1.00 7.49
C ALA A 246 -8.59 1.84 7.34
N HIS A 247 -9.09 1.98 6.12
CA HIS A 247 -10.33 2.71 5.87
C HIS A 247 -11.54 2.09 6.59
N LYS A 248 -11.57 0.76 6.77
CA LYS A 248 -12.63 0.10 7.55
C LYS A 248 -12.57 0.44 9.04
N CYS A 249 -11.39 0.77 9.53
CA CYS A 249 -11.13 1.15 10.91
C CYS A 249 -11.14 2.67 11.15
N GLY A 250 -11.48 3.48 10.12
CA GLY A 250 -11.44 4.93 10.23
C GLY A 250 -10.01 5.52 10.19
N ILE A 251 -9.00 4.72 9.86
CA ILE A 251 -7.60 5.16 9.80
C ILE A 251 -7.30 5.69 8.40
N ARG A 252 -6.74 6.89 8.30
CA ARG A 252 -6.34 7.50 7.04
C ARG A 252 -5.01 6.92 6.52
N ILE A 253 -4.83 6.93 5.21
CA ILE A 253 -3.54 6.59 4.57
C ILE A 253 -2.92 7.84 3.98
N SER A 254 -1.65 8.05 4.26
CA SER A 254 -0.85 9.10 3.66
C SER A 254 0.38 8.52 2.96
N ARG A 255 0.86 9.23 1.93
CA ARG A 255 2.08 8.87 1.20
C ARG A 255 3.00 10.08 1.12
N ILE A 256 4.29 9.85 1.40
CA ILE A 256 5.33 10.89 1.35
C ILE A 256 6.36 10.55 0.27
N CYS A 257 7.16 11.56 -0.11
CA CYS A 257 8.25 11.36 -1.05
C CYS A 257 9.30 10.41 -0.48
N ALA A 258 9.63 9.34 -1.24
CA ALA A 258 10.58 8.30 -0.83
C ALA A 258 12.05 8.73 -0.96
N TRP A 259 12.34 9.80 -1.70
CA TRP A 259 13.71 10.21 -1.98
C TRP A 259 14.46 10.60 -0.70
N GLY A 260 15.59 9.91 -0.41
CA GLY A 260 16.47 10.25 0.70
C GLY A 260 15.99 9.80 2.10
N THR A 261 14.81 9.21 2.28
CA THR A 261 14.32 8.72 3.59
C THR A 261 15.31 7.79 4.27
N SER A 262 15.89 6.88 3.52
CA SER A 262 16.86 5.89 4.00
C SER A 262 18.32 6.30 3.76
N ALA A 263 18.58 7.42 3.11
CA ALA A 263 19.93 7.91 2.82
C ALA A 263 20.39 9.00 3.80
N LEU A 264 19.46 9.60 4.55
CA LEU A 264 19.75 10.65 5.52
C LEU A 264 19.58 10.12 6.94
N ALA A 265 20.50 10.48 7.82
CA ALA A 265 20.40 10.20 9.24
C ALA A 265 19.21 10.97 9.86
N PHE A 266 18.41 10.29 10.68
CA PHE A 266 17.23 10.91 11.30
C PHE A 266 17.60 12.06 12.27
N ASP A 267 18.82 12.03 12.81
CA ASP A 267 19.34 13.07 13.72
C ASP A 267 19.85 14.33 13.00
N GLY A 268 19.80 14.34 11.67
CA GLY A 268 20.24 15.50 10.87
C GLY A 268 21.74 15.58 10.63
N SER A 269 22.55 14.60 11.09
CA SER A 269 24.01 14.61 10.94
C SER A 269 24.48 14.51 9.48
N GLY A 270 23.62 14.06 8.55
CA GLY A 270 23.94 14.01 7.13
C GLY A 270 23.62 12.70 6.45
N LYS A 271 24.36 12.36 5.40
CA LYS A 271 24.15 11.13 4.62
C LYS A 271 24.76 9.92 5.35
N VAL A 272 23.98 8.84 5.43
CA VAL A 272 24.41 7.60 6.09
C VAL A 272 25.25 6.72 5.17
N GLU A 273 26.23 6.02 5.74
CA GLU A 273 26.97 4.95 5.08
C GLU A 273 26.39 3.59 5.46
N ARG A 274 26.20 2.71 4.47
CA ARG A 274 25.56 1.39 4.66
C ARG A 274 26.56 0.26 4.50
N GLY A 275 26.36 -0.76 5.30
CA GLY A 275 26.98 -2.07 5.11
C GLY A 275 28.10 -2.35 6.08
N THR A 276 29.11 -1.48 6.19
CA THR A 276 30.24 -1.65 7.09
C THR A 276 30.06 -0.82 8.36
N TYR A 277 30.25 -1.42 9.52
CA TYR A 277 30.19 -0.73 10.82
C TYR A 277 31.14 -1.39 11.84
N LEU A 278 31.53 -0.63 12.86
CA LEU A 278 32.36 -1.14 13.94
C LEU A 278 31.50 -1.64 15.10
N GLN A 279 31.78 -2.85 15.56
CA GLN A 279 31.20 -3.41 16.79
C GLN A 279 32.31 -4.12 17.59
N ASP A 280 32.48 -3.72 18.85
CA ASP A 280 33.53 -4.23 19.74
C ASP A 280 34.94 -4.13 19.14
N GLY A 281 35.24 -3.01 18.46
CA GLY A 281 36.50 -2.73 17.77
C GLY A 281 36.77 -3.57 16.51
N LYS A 282 35.79 -4.39 16.07
CA LYS A 282 35.89 -5.21 14.86
C LYS A 282 34.97 -4.68 13.77
N GLU A 283 35.49 -4.64 12.56
CA GLU A 283 34.70 -4.31 11.38
C GLU A 283 33.71 -5.45 11.04
N LYS A 284 32.43 -5.12 10.97
CA LYS A 284 31.36 -6.05 10.59
C LYS A 284 30.63 -5.51 9.38
N TYR A 285 30.18 -6.42 8.52
CA TYR A 285 29.37 -6.08 7.37
C TYR A 285 27.94 -6.60 7.53
N ASN A 286 26.98 -5.64 7.61
CA ASN A 286 25.56 -5.96 7.61
C ASN A 286 24.80 -4.87 6.87
N TYR A 287 24.20 -5.21 5.75
CA TYR A 287 23.49 -4.26 4.89
C TYR A 287 22.23 -3.63 5.54
N SER A 288 21.73 -4.20 6.64
CA SER A 288 20.64 -3.64 7.43
C SER A 288 21.10 -2.56 8.41
N MET A 289 22.41 -2.38 8.59
CA MET A 289 23.00 -1.37 9.47
C MET A 289 23.58 -0.22 8.66
N CYS A 290 23.56 0.96 9.24
CA CYS A 290 24.20 2.16 8.70
C CYS A 290 24.97 2.89 9.79
N VAL A 291 25.99 3.63 9.36
CA VAL A 291 26.79 4.52 10.19
C VAL A 291 26.44 5.96 9.82
N PHE A 292 26.14 6.77 10.82
CA PHE A 292 25.88 8.19 10.67
C PHE A 292 27.20 8.97 10.63
N PRO A 293 27.24 10.18 10.05
CA PRO A 293 28.47 11.01 10.03
C PRO A 293 29.07 11.28 11.41
N ASN A 294 28.27 11.26 12.47
CA ASN A 294 28.74 11.42 13.86
C ASN A 294 29.22 10.09 14.49
N GLY A 295 29.39 9.01 13.71
CA GLY A 295 29.86 7.70 14.16
C GLY A 295 28.79 6.78 14.76
N LYS A 296 27.56 7.24 14.93
CA LYS A 296 26.46 6.44 15.48
C LYS A 296 26.06 5.33 14.51
N THR A 297 26.01 4.11 15.01
CA THR A 297 25.52 2.95 14.25
C THR A 297 24.02 2.74 14.49
N TYR A 298 23.23 2.55 13.42
CA TYR A 298 21.78 2.41 13.52
C TYR A 298 21.21 1.45 12.47
N HIS A 299 19.98 0.99 12.69
CA HIS A 299 19.27 0.14 11.72
C HIS A 299 18.71 0.99 10.57
N CYS A 300 19.04 0.66 9.31
CA CYS A 300 18.68 1.46 8.14
C CYS A 300 17.18 1.69 7.97
N ASP A 301 16.39 0.59 8.09
CA ASP A 301 14.96 0.64 7.84
C ASP A 301 14.23 1.36 8.99
N LEU A 302 14.78 1.29 10.23
CA LEU A 302 14.24 2.07 11.36
C LEU A 302 14.54 3.55 11.20
N ASN A 303 15.76 3.90 10.76
CA ASN A 303 16.10 5.26 10.39
C ASN A 303 15.15 5.82 9.31
N ALA A 304 14.85 5.00 8.29
CA ALA A 304 13.91 5.36 7.24
C ALA A 304 12.51 5.60 7.79
N SER A 305 11.99 4.72 8.66
CA SER A 305 10.64 4.89 9.23
C SER A 305 10.48 6.18 10.03
N TYR A 306 11.52 6.61 10.75
CA TYR A 306 11.52 7.89 11.47
C TYR A 306 11.47 9.09 10.52
N ASN A 307 12.25 9.08 9.46
CA ASN A 307 12.20 10.13 8.44
C ASN A 307 10.86 10.15 7.68
N ILE A 308 10.23 8.99 7.48
CA ILE A 308 8.89 8.89 6.88
C ILE A 308 7.87 9.62 7.76
N GLY A 309 7.86 9.33 9.07
CA GLY A 309 6.95 9.96 10.02
C GLY A 309 7.18 11.47 10.13
N ALA A 310 8.43 11.88 10.28
CA ALA A 310 8.80 13.28 10.35
C ALA A 310 8.36 14.07 9.11
N ARG A 311 8.55 13.54 7.92
CA ARG A 311 8.13 14.21 6.67
C ARG A 311 6.63 14.40 6.57
N TYR A 312 5.85 13.46 7.10
CA TYR A 312 4.40 13.61 7.18
C TYR A 312 4.05 14.82 8.05
N PHE A 313 4.52 14.86 9.29
CA PHE A 313 4.21 15.95 10.21
C PHE A 313 4.70 17.31 9.72
N ILE A 314 5.95 17.41 9.24
CA ILE A 314 6.48 18.66 8.68
C ILE A 314 5.62 19.16 7.53
N ARG A 315 5.18 18.25 6.63
CA ARG A 315 4.31 18.61 5.51
C ARG A 315 2.96 19.14 5.99
N GLU A 316 2.34 18.47 6.96
CA GLU A 316 1.01 18.88 7.45
C GLU A 316 1.09 20.15 8.31
N LEU A 317 2.09 20.29 9.16
CA LEU A 317 2.33 21.51 9.93
C LEU A 317 2.57 22.73 9.03
N LEU A 318 3.41 22.62 8.01
CA LEU A 318 3.67 23.71 7.07
C LEU A 318 2.51 24.04 6.13
N LYS A 319 1.45 23.20 6.07
CA LYS A 319 0.21 23.53 5.36
C LYS A 319 -0.81 24.26 6.22
N SER A 320 -0.67 24.20 7.53
CA SER A 320 -1.62 24.83 8.46
C SER A 320 -1.36 26.34 8.52
N GLU A 321 -2.36 27.14 8.14
CA GLU A 321 -2.28 28.60 8.23
C GLU A 321 -1.99 29.09 9.65
N SER A 322 -2.58 28.43 10.65
CA SER A 322 -2.36 28.73 12.06
C SER A 322 -0.92 28.46 12.53
N VAL A 323 -0.23 27.53 11.91
CA VAL A 323 1.19 27.24 12.16
C VAL A 323 2.08 28.24 11.43
N MET A 324 1.74 28.53 10.16
CA MET A 324 2.53 29.46 9.34
C MET A 324 2.54 30.90 9.88
N THR A 325 1.45 31.34 10.51
CA THR A 325 1.37 32.68 11.17
C THR A 325 2.24 32.76 12.44
N ARG A 326 2.51 31.63 13.08
CA ARG A 326 3.39 31.58 14.27
C ARG A 326 4.87 31.47 13.96
N LEU A 327 5.22 31.08 12.73
CA LEU A 327 6.62 30.99 12.33
C LEU A 327 7.18 32.38 11.95
N PRO A 328 8.49 32.66 12.20
CA PRO A 328 9.12 33.87 11.74
C PRO A 328 8.94 34.09 10.23
N ALA A 329 8.79 35.34 9.79
CA ALA A 329 8.57 35.68 8.38
C ALA A 329 9.65 35.12 7.41
N GLU A 330 10.84 34.86 7.93
CA GLU A 330 11.97 34.22 7.23
C GLU A 330 11.85 32.68 7.18
N ALA A 331 10.86 32.09 7.83
CA ALA A 331 10.64 30.65 7.87
C ALA A 331 9.96 30.15 6.58
N ASN A 332 10.53 30.50 5.44
CA ASN A 332 10.19 29.92 4.15
C ASN A 332 10.48 28.40 4.17
N ASP A 333 9.84 27.67 3.27
CA ASP A 333 10.07 26.22 3.03
C ASP A 333 11.58 25.83 3.04
N LEU A 334 12.46 26.76 2.71
CA LEU A 334 13.93 26.62 2.68
C LEU A 334 14.55 26.42 4.07
N ARG A 335 14.03 27.03 5.15
CA ARG A 335 14.60 26.88 6.53
C ARG A 335 14.48 25.45 7.03
N TYR A 336 13.38 24.76 6.70
CA TYR A 336 13.14 23.37 7.10
C TYR A 336 13.47 22.38 5.99
N GLY A 337 14.20 22.81 4.96
CA GLY A 337 14.60 21.99 3.83
C GLY A 337 13.46 21.62 2.88
N THR A 338 13.79 20.95 1.79
CA THR A 338 12.82 20.43 0.82
C THR A 338 12.24 19.11 1.30
N GLY A 339 11.17 18.65 0.67
CA GLY A 339 10.58 17.34 0.97
C GLY A 339 11.55 16.14 0.88
N THR A 340 12.72 16.33 0.24
CA THR A 340 13.76 15.31 0.08
C THR A 340 14.85 15.35 1.17
N THR A 341 15.02 16.47 1.87
CA THR A 341 16.09 16.68 2.87
C THR A 341 15.57 16.66 4.32
N ARG A 342 14.26 16.65 4.51
CA ARG A 342 13.62 16.66 5.83
C ARG A 342 13.86 15.35 6.58
N THR A 343 14.25 15.47 7.87
CA THR A 343 14.52 14.37 8.80
C THR A 343 13.76 14.56 10.12
N LEU A 344 13.85 13.61 11.04
CA LEU A 344 13.27 13.74 12.38
C LEU A 344 13.83 14.95 13.14
N SER A 345 15.14 15.21 13.04
CA SER A 345 15.77 16.41 13.60
C SER A 345 15.14 17.70 13.07
N THR A 346 14.73 17.73 11.80
CA THR A 346 14.01 18.88 11.22
C THR A 346 12.65 19.10 11.87
N LEU A 347 11.91 18.01 12.16
CA LEU A 347 10.63 18.08 12.85
C LEU A 347 10.77 18.60 14.28
N ILE A 348 11.75 18.09 15.03
CA ILE A 348 12.04 18.53 16.40
C ILE A 348 12.37 20.04 16.42
N ARG A 349 13.20 20.50 15.48
CA ARG A 349 13.52 21.92 15.36
C ARG A 349 12.31 22.78 15.02
N LEU A 350 11.45 22.33 14.10
CA LEU A 350 10.20 23.03 13.77
C LEU A 350 9.30 23.20 14.99
N ASN A 351 9.13 22.14 15.78
CA ASN A 351 8.34 22.20 17.02
C ASN A 351 8.96 23.13 18.07
N ALA A 352 10.29 23.17 18.21
CA ALA A 352 10.97 24.10 19.08
C ALA A 352 10.72 25.57 18.65
N ASP A 353 10.82 25.85 17.35
CA ASP A 353 10.55 27.20 16.81
C ASP A 353 9.08 27.62 17.04
N LEU A 354 8.14 26.69 16.94
CA LEU A 354 6.72 26.93 17.21
C LEU A 354 6.44 27.21 18.71
N SER A 355 7.15 26.52 19.60
CA SER A 355 7.00 26.71 21.05
C SER A 355 7.57 28.06 21.52
N THR A 356 8.69 28.52 20.94
CA THR A 356 9.29 29.83 21.25
C THR A 356 8.47 31.01 20.73
N SER A 357 7.65 30.79 19.71
CA SER A 357 6.76 31.83 19.13
C SER A 357 5.46 32.02 19.92
N CYS A 358 5.18 31.14 20.89
CA CYS A 358 4.00 31.22 21.76
C CYS A 358 4.32 31.81 23.16
N ALA A 359 5.61 32.02 23.45
CA ALA A 359 6.10 32.68 24.70
C ALA A 359 6.36 34.15 24.45
#